data_5e103eed8b171f1289d44862dba5bfac
#
_entry.id   5e103eed8b171f1289d44862dba5bfac
#
_cell.length_a   1.000
_cell.length_b   1.000
_cell.length_c   1.000
_cell.angle_alpha   90.00
_cell.angle_beta   90.00
_cell.angle_gamma   90.00
#
_symmetry.space_group_name_H-M   'P 1'
#
loop_
_entity.id
_entity.type
_entity.pdbx_description
1 polymer ?
#
loop_
_entity_poly.entity_id
_entity_poly.type
_entity_poly.pdbx_seq_one_letter_code
_entity_poly.pdbx_strand_id
1 'polypeptide(L)'
;MKDITLVIPAKFESDSLPKVLNELKKFSVKKIIVIPKNDILTFKSAKKYDCKIIFQKKNGYGSALRQGILSVKTKYFCIFNADG
;
A
#
# COMPACT_ATOMS: atom_id res chain seq x y z
N MET A 1 8.46 -12.83 10.29
CA MET A 1 7.57 -11.75 9.85
C MET A 1 6.49 -12.22 8.90
N LYS A 2 6.16 -13.50 8.96
CA LYS A 2 5.17 -14.09 8.05
C LYS A 2 3.73 -13.70 8.38
N ASP A 3 3.47 -13.33 9.63
CA ASP A 3 2.11 -13.01 10.08
C ASP A 3 1.81 -11.52 10.10
N ILE A 4 2.56 -10.73 9.36
CA ILE A 4 2.35 -9.29 9.31
C ILE A 4 2.10 -8.83 7.88
N THR A 5 1.20 -7.86 7.73
CA THR A 5 0.93 -7.21 6.46
C THR A 5 1.17 -5.72 6.63
N LEU A 6 1.89 -5.12 5.71
CA LEU A 6 2.05 -3.68 5.67
C LEU A 6 0.90 -3.08 4.86
N VAL A 7 0.18 -2.13 5.47
CA VAL A 7 -0.89 -1.41 4.80
C VAL A 7 -0.34 -0.03 4.44
N ILE A 8 -0.28 0.25 3.15
CA ILE A 8 0.39 1.44 2.62
C ILE A 8 -0.61 2.29 1.85
N PRO A 9 -1.21 3.31 2.49
CA PRO A 9 -2.04 4.24 1.74
C PRO A 9 -1.13 5.14 0.90
N ALA A 10 -1.44 5.28 -0.37
CA ALA A 10 -0.62 6.05 -1.30
C ALA A 10 -1.51 6.91 -2.19
N LYS A 11 -1.43 8.23 -2.05
CA LYS A 11 -2.20 9.18 -2.84
C LYS A 11 -1.23 10.12 -3.54
N PHE A 12 -1.17 10.04 -4.87
CA PHE A 12 -0.26 10.86 -5.68
C PHE A 12 1.19 10.73 -5.23
N GLU A 13 1.61 9.47 -5.01
CA GLU A 13 2.94 9.14 -4.51
C GLU A 13 3.77 8.38 -5.55
N SER A 14 3.57 8.70 -6.84
CA SER A 14 4.26 7.98 -7.91
C SER A 14 5.78 8.12 -7.84
N ASP A 15 6.29 9.21 -7.25
CA ASP A 15 7.73 9.41 -7.11
C ASP A 15 8.33 8.71 -5.90
N SER A 16 7.64 8.77 -4.75
CA SER A 16 8.18 8.22 -3.51
C SER A 16 7.85 6.75 -3.29
N LEU A 17 6.69 6.29 -3.79
CA LEU A 17 6.26 4.92 -3.57
C LEU A 17 7.26 3.88 -4.10
N PRO A 18 7.83 3.99 -5.31
CA PRO A 18 8.83 3.02 -5.76
C PRO A 18 10.05 2.95 -4.86
N LYS A 19 10.48 4.07 -4.29
CA LYS A 19 11.61 4.10 -3.36
C LYS A 19 11.30 3.32 -2.10
N VAL A 20 10.10 3.53 -1.56
CA VAL A 20 9.64 2.83 -0.36
C VAL A 20 9.53 1.33 -0.64
N LEU A 21 8.88 0.95 -1.74
CA LEU A 21 8.71 -0.47 -2.08
C LEU A 21 10.04 -1.15 -2.35
N ASN A 22 10.97 -0.44 -2.96
CA ASN A 22 12.30 -0.99 -3.23
C ASN A 22 13.06 -1.27 -1.93
N GLU A 23 12.94 -0.39 -0.94
CA GLU A 23 13.55 -0.62 0.37
C GLU A 23 12.88 -1.79 1.11
N LEU A 24 11.58 -1.96 0.93
CA LEU A 24 10.84 -3.02 1.59
C LEU A 24 11.00 -4.39 0.95
N LYS A 25 11.61 -4.46 -0.23
CA LYS A 25 11.86 -5.75 -0.91
C LYS A 25 12.63 -6.74 -0.07
N LYS A 26 13.54 -6.26 0.76
CA LYS A 26 14.37 -7.13 1.59
C LYS A 26 13.60 -7.82 2.71
N PHE A 27 12.37 -7.39 2.96
CA PHE A 27 11.52 -8.01 3.97
C PHE A 27 10.48 -8.89 3.31
N SER A 28 10.38 -10.14 3.77
CA SER A 28 9.37 -11.08 3.28
C SER A 28 8.04 -10.85 3.99
N VAL A 29 7.43 -9.71 3.74
CA VAL A 29 6.14 -9.37 4.33
C VAL A 29 5.14 -9.07 3.23
N LYS A 30 3.87 -9.34 3.50
CA LYS A 30 2.79 -9.00 2.58
C LYS A 30 2.58 -7.50 2.60
N LYS A 31 2.25 -6.95 1.44
CA LYS A 31 2.04 -5.51 1.29
C LYS A 31 0.72 -5.28 0.59
N ILE A 32 -0.08 -4.40 1.15
CA ILE A 32 -1.34 -3.94 0.56
C ILE A 32 -1.21 -2.44 0.34
N ILE A 33 -1.35 -2.02 -0.91
CA ILE A 33 -1.26 -0.60 -1.27
C ILE A 33 -2.66 -0.13 -1.64
N VAL A 34 -3.13 0.93 -0.98
CA VAL A 34 -4.45 1.50 -1.22
C VAL A 34 -4.28 2.82 -1.96
N ILE A 35 -4.85 2.89 -3.16
CA ILE A 35 -4.63 3.99 -4.11
C ILE A 35 -5.97 4.59 -4.51
N PRO A 36 -6.08 5.93 -4.65
CA PRO A 36 -7.29 6.54 -5.21
C PRO A 36 -7.60 6.03 -6.61
N LYS A 37 -8.87 5.90 -6.95
CA LYS A 37 -9.30 5.31 -8.23
C LYS A 37 -8.71 5.99 -9.46
N ASN A 38 -8.53 7.30 -9.40
CA ASN A 38 -8.06 8.09 -10.53
C ASN A 38 -6.55 8.32 -10.54
N ASP A 39 -5.84 7.72 -9.60
CA ASP A 39 -4.39 7.94 -9.46
C ASP A 39 -3.62 6.90 -10.28
N ILE A 40 -3.66 7.07 -11.59
CA ILE A 40 -3.07 6.13 -12.54
C ILE A 40 -1.55 6.04 -12.41
N LEU A 41 -0.90 7.19 -12.15
CA LEU A 41 0.57 7.21 -12.05
C LEU A 41 1.07 6.42 -10.85
N THR A 42 0.41 6.56 -9.70
CA THR A 42 0.77 5.76 -8.52
C THR A 42 0.53 4.29 -8.77
N PHE A 43 -0.59 3.95 -9.38
CA PHE A 43 -0.88 2.56 -9.75
C PHE A 43 0.22 1.97 -10.63
N LYS A 44 0.59 2.67 -11.69
CA LYS A 44 1.64 2.20 -12.61
C LYS A 44 2.98 2.02 -11.90
N SER A 45 3.30 2.89 -10.95
CA SER A 45 4.56 2.79 -10.23
C SER A 45 4.57 1.61 -9.25
N ALA A 46 3.40 1.21 -8.75
CA ALA A 46 3.29 0.13 -7.77
C ALA A 46 3.19 -1.26 -8.41
N LYS A 47 2.58 -1.37 -9.59
CA LYS A 47 2.27 -2.69 -10.18
C LYS A 47 3.50 -3.52 -10.54
N LYS A 48 4.68 -2.90 -10.58
CA LYS A 48 5.93 -3.60 -10.84
C LYS A 48 6.44 -4.40 -9.64
N TYR A 49 5.88 -4.15 -8.47
CA TYR A 49 6.34 -4.75 -7.23
C TYR A 49 5.40 -5.85 -6.77
N ASP A 50 5.91 -6.75 -5.94
CA ASP A 50 5.12 -7.83 -5.38
C ASP A 50 4.26 -7.29 -4.24
N CYS A 51 3.05 -6.85 -4.57
CA CYS A 51 2.13 -6.28 -3.60
C CYS A 51 0.70 -6.41 -4.12
N LYS A 52 -0.24 -6.34 -3.21
CA LYS A 52 -1.66 -6.28 -3.55
C LYS A 52 -2.08 -4.82 -3.64
N ILE A 53 -2.74 -4.45 -4.74
CA ILE A 53 -3.19 -3.10 -4.94
C ILE A 53 -4.70 -3.06 -4.81
N ILE A 54 -5.19 -2.12 -4.02
CA ILE A 54 -6.63 -1.89 -3.80
C ILE A 54 -6.92 -0.44 -4.17
N PHE A 55 -7.98 -0.24 -4.96
CA PHE A 55 -8.45 1.11 -5.26
C PHE A 55 -9.45 1.56 -4.22
N GLN A 56 -9.31 2.80 -3.74
CA GLN A 56 -10.21 3.38 -2.74
C GLN A 56 -11.64 3.46 -3.28
N LYS A 57 -12.60 3.06 -2.46
CA LYS A 57 -14.01 3.22 -2.77
C LYS A 57 -14.51 4.59 -2.37
N LYS A 58 -13.99 5.14 -1.28
CA LYS A 58 -14.36 6.46 -0.75
C LYS A 58 -13.12 7.30 -0.58
N ASN A 59 -13.27 8.61 -0.73
CA ASN A 59 -12.16 9.53 -0.53
C ASN A 59 -11.77 9.64 0.94
N GLY A 60 -10.54 10.07 1.16
CA GLY A 60 -10.03 10.37 2.50
C GLY A 60 -9.07 9.33 3.01
N TYR A 61 -8.14 9.79 3.85
CA TYR A 61 -7.09 8.97 4.42
C TYR A 61 -7.65 7.87 5.31
N GLY A 62 -8.62 8.22 6.16
CA GLY A 62 -9.26 7.25 7.05
C GLY A 62 -9.95 6.13 6.28
N SER A 63 -10.62 6.47 5.17
CA SER A 63 -11.26 5.47 4.33
C SER A 63 -10.25 4.54 3.69
N ALA A 64 -9.11 5.08 3.25
CA ALA A 64 -8.03 4.27 2.68
C ALA A 64 -7.49 3.29 3.71
N LEU A 65 -7.21 3.75 4.92
CA LEU A 65 -6.73 2.90 6.00
C LEU A 65 -7.73 1.81 6.32
N ARG A 66 -8.99 2.17 6.50
CA ARG A 66 -10.04 1.21 6.83
C ARG A 66 -10.14 0.12 5.75
N GLN A 67 -10.15 0.51 4.49
CA GLN A 67 -10.26 -0.43 3.39
C GLN A 67 -9.05 -1.38 3.35
N GLY A 68 -7.85 -0.84 3.54
CA GLY A 68 -6.64 -1.64 3.59
C GLY A 68 -6.66 -2.63 4.75
N ILE A 69 -7.01 -2.16 5.94
CA ILE A 69 -7.06 -2.99 7.14
C ILE A 69 -8.07 -4.13 6.98
N LEU A 70 -9.23 -3.85 6.40
CA LEU A 70 -10.24 -4.86 6.17
C LEU A 70 -9.80 -5.96 5.20
N SER A 71 -8.78 -5.70 4.42
CA SER A 71 -8.22 -6.67 3.47
C SER A 71 -7.08 -7.50 4.06
N VAL A 72 -6.64 -7.19 5.26
CA VAL A 72 -5.56 -7.93 5.93
C VAL A 72 -6.05 -9.31 6.32
N LYS A 73 -5.27 -10.35 6.00
CA LYS A 73 -5.56 -11.74 6.35
C LYS A 73 -4.53 -12.34 7.28
N THR A 74 -3.49 -11.60 7.58
CA THR A 74 -2.47 -12.04 8.54
C THR A 74 -2.89 -11.66 9.96
N LYS A 75 -2.20 -12.22 10.94
CA LYS A 75 -2.52 -11.98 12.35
C LYS A 75 -2.30 -10.53 12.76
N TYR A 76 -1.30 -9.88 12.19
CA TYR A 76 -0.93 -8.51 12.53
C TYR A 76 -0.89 -7.64 11.28
N PHE A 77 -1.01 -6.35 11.47
CA PHE A 77 -0.76 -5.39 10.39
C PHE A 77 -0.01 -4.18 10.93
N CYS A 78 0.63 -3.47 10.04
CA CYS A 78 1.33 -2.24 10.36
C CYS A 78 1.04 -1.23 9.26
N ILE A 79 0.79 0.02 9.63
CA ILE A 79 0.56 1.09 8.66
C ILE A 79 1.89 1.73 8.32
N PHE A 80 2.16 1.89 7.04
CA PHE A 80 3.41 2.43 6.55
C PHE A 80 3.11 3.50 5.51
N ASN A 81 3.60 4.71 5.71
CA ASN A 81 3.33 5.81 4.79
C ASN A 81 4.21 5.75 3.56
N ALA A 82 3.64 6.10 2.41
CA ALA A 82 4.34 6.04 1.13
C ALA A 82 5.14 7.29 0.81
N ASP A 83 5.09 8.28 1.66
CA ASP A 83 5.78 9.55 1.42
C ASP A 83 7.26 9.53 1.81
N GLY A 84 7.72 8.39 2.20
CA GLY A 84 9.13 8.19 2.52
C GLY A 84 9.63 8.92 3.71
#